data_ee410cc0fcc389e58a688040eae7e24a
#
_entry.id   ee410cc0fcc389e58a688040eae7e24a
#
_cell.length_a   1.000
_cell.length_b   1.000
_cell.length_c   1.000
_cell.angle_alpha   90.00
_cell.angle_beta   90.00
_cell.angle_gamma   90.00
#
_symmetry.space_group_name_H-M   'P 1'
#
loop_
_entity.id
_entity.type
_entity.pdbx_description
1 polymer ?
#
loop_
_entity_poly.entity_id
_entity_poly.type
_entity_poly.pdbx_seq_one_letter_code
_entity_poly.pdbx_strand_id
1 'polypeptide(L)'
;IMAGLVGSEMCIRDSLYGGVGMGKTHLLNAIGYHLKKDNKVMFISAERFMYQFVKSIKSNDMVKFKEYFRNTDILLIDDIQFMNGKEAMQEEFFHTFNALLDKGSQIIISADRSPNKLSRIQERIKSRFAGGLVVDIQKTDLALRKKILESKISDLNNLYPEKFNIPEEIKDF
;
A
#
# COMPACT_ATOMS: atom_id res chain seq x y z
N ILE A 1 2.49 -0.22 -15.86
CA ILE A 1 1.91 -0.73 -14.59
C ILE A 1 0.87 0.26 -14.04
N MET A 2 1.15 1.57 -14.05
CA MET A 2 0.21 2.58 -13.53
C MET A 2 -1.11 2.67 -14.31
N ALA A 3 -1.09 2.56 -15.63
CA ALA A 3 -2.31 2.67 -16.46
C ALA A 3 -3.32 1.52 -16.23
N GLY A 4 -2.86 0.35 -15.79
CA GLY A 4 -3.73 -0.80 -15.46
C GLY A 4 -4.32 -0.73 -14.04
N LEU A 5 -3.69 0.04 -13.14
CA LEU A 5 -4.15 0.16 -11.75
C LEU A 5 -5.25 1.23 -11.56
N VAL A 6 -5.43 2.13 -12.50
CA VAL A 6 -6.30 3.33 -12.33
C VAL A 6 -7.31 3.51 -13.47
N GLY A 7 -7.29 2.67 -14.49
CA GLY A 7 -7.99 2.96 -15.75
C GLY A 7 -9.12 2.02 -16.17
N SER A 8 -9.45 1.00 -15.39
CA SER A 8 -10.59 0.14 -15.73
C SER A 8 -11.70 0.30 -14.70
N GLU A 9 -12.88 0.63 -15.15
CA GLU A 9 -14.11 0.70 -14.33
C GLU A 9 -14.44 -0.59 -13.55
N MET A 10 -13.62 -1.63 -13.70
CA MET A 10 -13.84 -2.96 -13.12
C MET A 10 -12.94 -3.33 -11.95
N CYS A 11 -11.84 -2.62 -11.68
CA CYS A 11 -10.92 -2.93 -10.57
C CYS A 11 -11.01 -1.90 -9.46
N ILE A 12 -12.00 -2.01 -8.58
CA ILE A 12 -12.14 -1.18 -7.37
C ILE A 12 -11.15 -1.60 -6.28
N ARG A 13 -10.40 -2.68 -6.49
CA ARG A 13 -9.49 -3.27 -5.49
C ARG A 13 -8.29 -3.91 -6.17
N ASP A 14 -7.10 -3.53 -5.71
CA ASP A 14 -5.84 -4.04 -6.25
C ASP A 14 -4.92 -4.49 -5.11
N SER A 15 -4.12 -5.50 -5.38
CA SER A 15 -3.17 -6.08 -4.43
C SER A 15 -1.77 -6.10 -5.02
N LEU A 16 -0.83 -5.44 -4.33
CA LEU A 16 0.58 -5.45 -4.66
C LEU A 16 1.30 -6.39 -3.68
N TYR A 17 1.96 -7.42 -4.16
CA TYR A 17 2.72 -8.29 -3.27
C TYR A 17 4.15 -8.50 -3.76
N GLY A 18 5.03 -8.87 -2.85
CA GLY A 18 6.44 -9.12 -3.15
C GLY A 18 7.28 -9.16 -1.88
N GLY A 19 8.49 -9.68 -1.96
CA GLY A 19 9.39 -9.79 -0.82
C GLY A 19 9.70 -8.46 -0.13
N VAL A 20 10.40 -8.53 0.99
CA VAL A 20 10.88 -7.34 1.72
C VAL A 20 11.88 -6.58 0.85
N GLY A 21 11.83 -5.25 0.89
CA GLY A 21 12.76 -4.40 0.13
C GLY A 21 12.44 -4.24 -1.36
N MET A 22 11.36 -4.83 -1.89
CA MET A 22 11.00 -4.74 -3.32
C MET A 22 10.34 -3.40 -3.72
N GLY A 23 10.22 -2.44 -2.82
CA GLY A 23 9.68 -1.11 -3.15
C GLY A 23 8.15 -0.99 -3.11
N LYS A 24 7.42 -1.94 -2.48
CA LYS A 24 5.95 -1.90 -2.35
C LYS A 24 5.43 -0.59 -1.77
N THR A 25 5.95 -0.20 -0.61
CA THR A 25 5.61 1.06 0.07
C THR A 25 5.91 2.28 -0.80
N HIS A 26 7.05 2.26 -1.52
CA HIS A 26 7.42 3.34 -2.43
C HIS A 26 6.41 3.46 -3.58
N LEU A 27 6.00 2.34 -4.17
CA LEU A 27 5.00 2.31 -5.24
C LEU A 27 3.64 2.80 -4.75
N LEU A 28 3.18 2.35 -3.57
CA LEU A 28 1.93 2.86 -2.96
C LEU A 28 1.98 4.37 -2.73
N ASN A 29 3.09 4.90 -2.21
CA ASN A 29 3.27 6.33 -2.03
C ASN A 29 3.24 7.10 -3.35
N ALA A 30 3.89 6.58 -4.40
CA ALA A 30 3.90 7.20 -5.73
C ALA A 30 2.47 7.24 -6.33
N ILE A 31 1.72 6.13 -6.20
CA ILE A 31 0.31 6.07 -6.63
C ILE A 31 -0.52 7.10 -5.84
N GLY A 32 -0.40 7.12 -4.51
CA GLY A 32 -1.14 8.05 -3.66
C GLY A 32 -0.82 9.51 -3.99
N TYR A 33 0.45 9.83 -4.21
CA TYR A 33 0.87 11.16 -4.61
C TYR A 33 0.28 11.60 -5.95
N HIS A 34 0.23 10.69 -6.92
CA HIS A 34 -0.34 10.96 -8.24
C HIS A 34 -1.84 11.21 -8.18
N LEU A 35 -2.56 10.42 -7.38
CA LEU A 35 -4.03 10.43 -7.34
C LEU A 35 -4.61 11.50 -6.40
N LYS A 36 -3.82 12.05 -5.47
CA LYS A 36 -4.31 13.02 -4.47
C LYS A 36 -4.77 14.36 -5.03
N LYS A 37 -4.47 14.66 -6.31
CA LYS A 37 -4.86 15.92 -6.94
C LYS A 37 -6.37 16.05 -7.07
N ASP A 38 -7.04 14.94 -7.44
CA ASP A 38 -8.46 14.91 -7.78
C ASP A 38 -9.29 14.05 -6.83
N ASN A 39 -8.64 13.38 -5.86
CA ASN A 39 -9.28 12.40 -4.98
C ASN A 39 -8.87 12.61 -3.52
N LYS A 40 -9.75 12.23 -2.62
CA LYS A 40 -9.46 12.11 -1.19
C LYS A 40 -8.71 10.79 -0.94
N VAL A 41 -7.38 10.84 -1.00
CA VAL A 41 -6.50 9.69 -0.81
C VAL A 41 -6.12 9.55 0.65
N MET A 42 -6.29 8.35 1.19
CA MET A 42 -5.79 7.95 2.50
C MET A 42 -4.71 6.87 2.34
N PHE A 43 -3.52 7.15 2.85
CA PHE A 43 -2.43 6.18 2.97
C PHE A 43 -2.21 5.82 4.43
N ILE A 44 -2.22 4.53 4.76
CA ILE A 44 -2.03 4.04 6.12
C ILE A 44 -1.37 2.66 6.12
N SER A 45 -0.51 2.36 7.10
CA SER A 45 -0.07 0.98 7.33
C SER A 45 -1.13 0.20 8.14
N ALA A 46 -1.18 -1.12 7.94
CA ALA A 46 -2.07 -1.99 8.72
C ALA A 46 -1.81 -1.88 10.23
N GLU A 47 -0.56 -1.66 10.63
CA GLU A 47 -0.20 -1.44 12.03
C GLU A 47 -0.80 -0.15 12.59
N ARG A 48 -0.74 0.95 11.83
CA ARG A 48 -1.32 2.24 12.24
C ARG A 48 -2.86 2.19 12.24
N PHE A 49 -3.47 1.46 11.32
CA PHE A 49 -4.90 1.17 11.33
C PHE A 49 -5.29 0.48 12.64
N MET A 50 -4.54 -0.56 13.03
CA MET A 50 -4.74 -1.25 14.31
C MET A 50 -4.61 -0.31 15.51
N TYR A 51 -3.57 0.51 15.54
CA TYR A 51 -3.38 1.47 16.63
C TYR A 51 -4.58 2.40 16.78
N GLN A 52 -5.08 2.95 15.67
CA GLN A 52 -6.25 3.83 15.67
C GLN A 52 -7.53 3.09 16.09
N PHE A 53 -7.70 1.84 15.65
CA PHE A 53 -8.82 1.00 16.05
C PHE A 53 -8.83 0.76 17.57
N VAL A 54 -7.71 0.33 18.15
CA VAL A 54 -7.60 0.11 19.59
C VAL A 54 -7.80 1.41 20.38
N LYS A 55 -7.28 2.52 19.89
CA LYS A 55 -7.49 3.84 20.49
C LYS A 55 -8.96 4.22 20.51
N SER A 56 -9.67 4.02 19.39
CA SER A 56 -11.10 4.37 19.28
C SER A 56 -11.98 3.51 20.19
N ILE A 57 -11.64 2.24 20.42
CA ILE A 57 -12.33 1.41 21.41
C ILE A 57 -12.12 1.97 22.81
N LYS A 58 -10.87 2.29 23.19
CA LYS A 58 -10.57 2.83 24.52
C LYS A 58 -11.22 4.19 24.79
N SER A 59 -11.35 5.03 23.78
CA SER A 59 -12.00 6.35 23.88
C SER A 59 -13.51 6.32 23.63
N ASN A 60 -14.10 5.14 23.38
CA ASN A 60 -15.51 4.96 22.99
C ASN A 60 -15.93 5.81 21.78
N ASP A 61 -15.05 5.96 20.78
CA ASP A 61 -15.23 6.86 19.65
C ASP A 61 -15.19 6.10 18.30
N MET A 62 -15.79 4.91 18.27
CA MET A 62 -15.84 4.05 17.08
C MET A 62 -16.57 4.69 15.90
N VAL A 63 -17.52 5.58 16.16
CA VAL A 63 -18.27 6.26 15.10
C VAL A 63 -17.32 7.14 14.28
N LYS A 64 -16.54 7.99 14.93
CA LYS A 64 -15.55 8.83 14.23
C LYS A 64 -14.47 8.01 13.51
N PHE A 65 -14.03 6.89 14.12
CA PHE A 65 -13.11 5.97 13.45
C PHE A 65 -13.70 5.48 12.13
N LYS A 66 -14.93 4.98 12.14
CA LYS A 66 -15.63 4.49 10.94
C LYS A 66 -15.81 5.58 9.89
N GLU A 67 -16.27 6.76 10.29
CA GLU A 67 -16.44 7.90 9.39
C GLU A 67 -15.11 8.33 8.75
N TYR A 68 -14.04 8.37 9.54
CA TYR A 68 -12.71 8.76 9.06
C TYR A 68 -12.21 7.87 7.93
N PHE A 69 -12.34 6.53 8.08
CA PHE A 69 -11.89 5.60 7.05
C PHE A 69 -12.87 5.47 5.88
N ARG A 70 -14.17 5.47 6.15
CA ARG A 70 -15.20 5.25 5.13
C ARG A 70 -15.45 6.48 4.25
N ASN A 71 -14.99 7.65 4.68
CA ASN A 71 -15.14 8.89 3.91
C ASN A 71 -13.88 9.20 3.07
N THR A 72 -13.36 8.19 2.35
CA THR A 72 -12.23 8.34 1.43
C THR A 72 -12.59 7.81 0.05
N ASP A 73 -11.98 8.37 -1.00
CA ASP A 73 -12.20 7.93 -2.37
C ASP A 73 -11.19 6.85 -2.76
N ILE A 74 -9.98 6.95 -2.20
CA ILE A 74 -8.90 5.98 -2.44
C ILE A 74 -8.25 5.62 -1.11
N LEU A 75 -8.28 4.33 -0.75
CA LEU A 75 -7.62 3.79 0.43
C LEU A 75 -6.39 2.97 0.03
N LEU A 76 -5.22 3.40 0.48
CA LEU A 76 -3.95 2.69 0.30
C LEU A 76 -3.53 2.10 1.64
N ILE A 77 -3.41 0.77 1.71
CA ILE A 77 -3.00 0.08 2.93
C ILE A 77 -1.71 -0.67 2.71
N ASP A 78 -0.71 -0.33 3.51
CA ASP A 78 0.59 -0.98 3.46
C ASP A 78 0.72 -2.10 4.49
N ASP A 79 1.41 -3.18 4.08
CA ASP A 79 1.80 -4.29 4.92
C ASP A 79 0.63 -5.00 5.64
N ILE A 80 -0.35 -5.45 4.87
CA ILE A 80 -1.57 -6.10 5.37
C ILE A 80 -1.31 -7.33 6.24
N GLN A 81 -0.15 -7.99 6.11
CA GLN A 81 0.24 -9.13 6.93
C GLN A 81 0.32 -8.81 8.43
N PHE A 82 0.44 -7.54 8.83
CA PHE A 82 0.37 -7.15 10.24
C PHE A 82 -1.01 -7.37 10.88
N MET A 83 -2.04 -7.68 10.08
CA MET A 83 -3.36 -8.11 10.59
C MET A 83 -3.41 -9.59 10.97
N ASN A 84 -2.35 -10.38 10.70
CA ASN A 84 -2.33 -11.82 10.98
C ASN A 84 -2.66 -12.14 12.44
N GLY A 85 -3.67 -13.00 12.65
CA GLY A 85 -4.09 -13.44 13.98
C GLY A 85 -4.83 -12.40 14.84
N LYS A 86 -5.18 -11.23 14.28
CA LYS A 86 -5.87 -10.16 15.00
C LYS A 86 -7.35 -10.09 14.56
N GLU A 87 -8.15 -11.04 15.03
CA GLU A 87 -9.51 -11.28 14.55
C GLU A 87 -10.43 -10.05 14.65
N ALA A 88 -10.48 -9.37 15.79
CA ALA A 88 -11.33 -8.18 15.96
C ALA A 88 -10.95 -7.04 14.98
N MET A 89 -9.66 -6.89 14.71
CA MET A 89 -9.18 -5.92 13.72
C MET A 89 -9.56 -6.33 12.30
N GLN A 90 -9.42 -7.62 11.97
CA GLN A 90 -9.81 -8.15 10.67
C GLN A 90 -11.31 -7.99 10.42
N GLU A 91 -12.13 -8.13 11.46
CA GLU A 91 -13.58 -7.91 11.40
C GLU A 91 -13.91 -6.45 11.06
N GLU A 92 -13.37 -5.49 11.80
CA GLU A 92 -13.62 -4.05 11.54
C GLU A 92 -13.04 -3.63 10.19
N PHE A 93 -11.87 -4.18 9.84
CA PHE A 93 -11.29 -3.94 8.52
C PHE A 93 -12.21 -4.45 7.40
N PHE A 94 -12.79 -5.65 7.54
CA PHE A 94 -13.72 -6.21 6.58
C PHE A 94 -14.97 -5.34 6.40
N HIS A 95 -15.54 -4.82 7.49
CA HIS A 95 -16.68 -3.89 7.43
C HIS A 95 -16.30 -2.56 6.76
N THR A 96 -15.14 -2.02 7.07
CA THR A 96 -14.62 -0.80 6.43
C THR A 96 -14.39 -1.02 4.93
N PHE A 97 -13.79 -2.15 4.57
CA PHE A 97 -13.54 -2.55 3.19
C PHE A 97 -14.85 -2.66 2.38
N ASN A 98 -15.86 -3.34 2.92
CA ASN A 98 -17.16 -3.45 2.23
C ASN A 98 -17.83 -2.08 2.06
N ALA A 99 -17.85 -1.24 3.10
CA ALA A 99 -18.43 0.10 3.00
C ALA A 99 -17.75 0.98 1.93
N LEU A 100 -16.43 0.82 1.73
CA LEU A 100 -15.69 1.50 0.67
C LEU A 100 -16.04 0.93 -0.72
N LEU A 101 -16.17 -0.39 -0.85
CA LEU A 101 -16.62 -1.00 -2.10
C LEU A 101 -18.03 -0.54 -2.48
N ASP A 102 -18.96 -0.52 -1.53
CA ASP A 102 -20.35 -0.07 -1.75
C ASP A 102 -20.40 1.41 -2.17
N LYS A 103 -19.46 2.23 -1.69
CA LYS A 103 -19.28 3.63 -2.09
C LYS A 103 -18.65 3.77 -3.49
N GLY A 104 -18.04 2.71 -4.05
CA GLY A 104 -17.25 2.78 -5.28
C GLY A 104 -15.82 3.30 -5.08
N SER A 105 -15.30 3.29 -3.85
CA SER A 105 -13.94 3.74 -3.55
C SER A 105 -12.91 2.72 -4.02
N GLN A 106 -11.77 3.22 -4.52
CA GLN A 106 -10.62 2.39 -4.88
C GLN A 106 -9.86 1.94 -3.63
N ILE A 107 -9.47 0.67 -3.57
CA ILE A 107 -8.66 0.12 -2.49
C ILE A 107 -7.43 -0.54 -3.08
N ILE A 108 -6.24 -0.14 -2.61
CA ILE A 108 -4.97 -0.74 -3.01
C ILE A 108 -4.23 -1.19 -1.76
N ILE A 109 -3.86 -2.46 -1.71
CA ILE A 109 -3.16 -3.05 -0.57
C ILE A 109 -1.79 -3.57 -0.95
N SER A 110 -0.85 -3.50 -0.02
CA SER A 110 0.44 -4.20 -0.14
C SER A 110 0.53 -5.38 0.82
N ALA A 111 1.26 -6.41 0.40
CA ALA A 111 1.54 -7.60 1.19
C ALA A 111 2.97 -8.12 0.96
N ASP A 112 3.51 -8.89 1.90
CA ASP A 112 4.80 -9.58 1.74
C ASP A 112 4.70 -10.82 0.84
N ARG A 113 3.49 -11.30 0.56
CA ARG A 113 3.16 -12.49 -0.25
C ARG A 113 1.78 -12.38 -0.88
N SER A 114 1.49 -13.27 -1.84
CA SER A 114 0.18 -13.29 -2.52
C SER A 114 -0.97 -13.47 -1.52
N PRO A 115 -2.18 -12.93 -1.82
CA PRO A 115 -3.35 -13.02 -0.93
C PRO A 115 -3.64 -14.42 -0.42
N ASN A 116 -3.56 -15.43 -1.29
CA ASN A 116 -3.84 -16.83 -0.93
C ASN A 116 -2.80 -17.45 0.04
N LYS A 117 -1.60 -16.86 0.12
CA LYS A 117 -0.52 -17.31 1.02
C LYS A 117 -0.48 -16.54 2.34
N LEU A 118 -1.38 -15.58 2.58
CA LEU A 118 -1.47 -14.87 3.85
C LEU A 118 -1.96 -15.84 4.93
N SER A 119 -1.13 -16.07 5.96
CA SER A 119 -1.47 -16.91 7.09
C SER A 119 -2.33 -16.15 8.10
N ARG A 120 -3.23 -16.85 8.82
CA ARG A 120 -4.05 -16.29 9.90
C ARG A 120 -4.84 -15.03 9.50
N ILE A 121 -5.15 -14.88 8.22
CA ILE A 121 -6.13 -13.93 7.68
C ILE A 121 -7.38 -14.72 7.29
N GLN A 122 -8.55 -14.21 7.65
CA GLN A 122 -9.83 -14.87 7.35
C GLN A 122 -10.03 -15.01 5.85
N GLU A 123 -10.57 -16.17 5.42
CA GLU A 123 -10.73 -16.49 3.99
C GLU A 123 -11.61 -15.47 3.24
N ARG A 124 -12.62 -14.90 3.90
CA ARG A 124 -13.47 -13.85 3.32
C ARG A 124 -12.67 -12.59 2.96
N ILE A 125 -11.61 -12.26 3.74
CA ILE A 125 -10.73 -11.10 3.47
C ILE A 125 -9.77 -11.45 2.32
N LYS A 126 -9.16 -12.64 2.34
CA LYS A 126 -8.30 -13.12 1.25
C LYS A 126 -9.02 -13.14 -0.09
N SER A 127 -10.26 -13.62 -0.11
CA SER A 127 -11.12 -13.64 -1.30
C SER A 127 -11.35 -12.21 -1.84
N ARG A 128 -11.52 -11.23 -0.96
CA ARG A 128 -11.63 -9.81 -1.36
C ARG A 128 -10.33 -9.29 -1.99
N PHE A 129 -9.18 -9.65 -1.42
CA PHE A 129 -7.88 -9.24 -1.94
C PHE A 129 -7.54 -9.89 -3.28
N ALA A 130 -7.95 -11.15 -3.46
CA ALA A 130 -7.75 -11.89 -4.72
C ALA A 130 -8.74 -11.51 -5.83
N GLY A 131 -9.82 -10.81 -5.51
CA GLY A 131 -10.91 -10.52 -6.47
C GLY A 131 -10.66 -9.32 -7.37
N GLY A 132 -9.53 -8.63 -7.26
CA GLY A 132 -9.11 -7.52 -8.12
C GLY A 132 -7.83 -7.84 -8.89
N LEU A 133 -7.13 -6.80 -9.33
CA LEU A 133 -5.80 -6.95 -9.94
C LEU A 133 -4.79 -7.34 -8.86
N VAL A 134 -4.10 -8.46 -9.07
CA VAL A 134 -3.05 -8.94 -8.16
C VAL A 134 -1.70 -8.87 -8.88
N VAL A 135 -0.82 -8.00 -8.41
CA VAL A 135 0.48 -7.70 -9.03
C VAL A 135 1.61 -8.24 -8.18
N ASP A 136 2.46 -9.08 -8.76
CA ASP A 136 3.69 -9.56 -8.15
C ASP A 136 4.85 -8.60 -8.46
N ILE A 137 5.41 -7.99 -7.41
CA ILE A 137 6.57 -7.11 -7.54
C ILE A 137 7.83 -7.97 -7.45
N GLN A 138 8.44 -8.20 -8.61
CA GLN A 138 9.65 -9.00 -8.74
C GLN A 138 10.88 -8.27 -8.21
N LYS A 139 11.94 -9.05 -7.94
CA LYS A 139 13.25 -8.48 -7.59
C LYS A 139 13.74 -7.55 -8.70
N THR A 140 14.26 -6.40 -8.30
CA THR A 140 14.90 -5.48 -9.23
C THR A 140 16.15 -6.13 -9.85
N ASP A 141 16.28 -6.08 -11.16
CA ASP A 141 17.51 -6.44 -11.85
C ASP A 141 18.61 -5.39 -11.60
N LEU A 142 19.84 -5.70 -12.04
CA LEU A 142 20.98 -4.80 -11.87
C LEU A 142 20.76 -3.47 -12.59
N ALA A 143 20.18 -3.51 -13.79
CA ALA A 143 19.95 -2.31 -14.58
C ALA A 143 18.97 -1.33 -13.89
N LEU A 144 17.90 -1.86 -13.32
CA LEU A 144 16.94 -1.05 -12.56
C LEU A 144 17.55 -0.52 -11.25
N ARG A 145 18.37 -1.33 -10.56
CA ARG A 145 19.08 -0.88 -9.34
C ARG A 145 20.03 0.28 -9.63
N LYS A 146 20.79 0.21 -10.74
CA LYS A 146 21.67 1.30 -11.20
C LYS A 146 20.87 2.57 -11.46
N LYS A 147 19.74 2.49 -12.19
CA LYS A 147 18.88 3.64 -12.46
C LYS A 147 18.32 4.27 -11.19
N ILE A 148 17.91 3.44 -10.21
CA ILE A 148 17.43 3.94 -8.91
C ILE A 148 18.56 4.67 -8.18
N LEU A 149 19.78 4.12 -8.17
CA LEU A 149 20.94 4.74 -7.54
C LEU A 149 21.26 6.09 -8.19
N GLU A 150 21.33 6.14 -9.52
CA GLU A 150 21.59 7.37 -10.28
C GLU A 150 20.53 8.45 -10.00
N SER A 151 19.25 8.07 -9.98
CA SER A 151 18.17 9.01 -9.61
C SER A 151 18.35 9.56 -8.21
N LYS A 152 18.71 8.70 -7.23
CA LYS A 152 18.93 9.14 -5.85
C LYS A 152 20.15 10.04 -5.71
N ILE A 153 21.24 9.78 -6.43
CA ILE A 153 22.42 10.65 -6.48
C ILE A 153 22.05 12.01 -7.07
N SER A 154 21.28 12.02 -8.16
CA SER A 154 20.81 13.25 -8.78
C SER A 154 19.94 14.08 -7.81
N ASP A 155 19.01 13.43 -7.11
CA ASP A 155 18.17 14.09 -6.10
C ASP A 155 19.03 14.71 -4.98
N LEU A 156 20.01 13.97 -4.47
CA LEU A 156 20.93 14.45 -3.44
C LEU A 156 21.77 15.63 -3.94
N ASN A 157 22.31 15.56 -5.17
CA ASN A 157 23.10 16.61 -5.79
C ASN A 157 22.31 17.90 -6.05
N ASN A 158 20.98 17.79 -6.17
CA ASN A 158 20.08 18.94 -6.27
C ASN A 158 19.77 19.58 -4.90
N LEU A 159 19.85 18.80 -3.81
CA LEU A 159 19.52 19.26 -2.47
C LEU A 159 20.74 19.81 -1.70
N TYR A 160 21.93 19.33 -2.01
CA TYR A 160 23.16 19.68 -1.29
C TYR A 160 24.20 20.32 -2.21
N PRO A 161 24.95 21.37 -1.71
CA PRO A 161 25.96 22.05 -2.49
C PRO A 161 27.19 21.17 -2.80
N GLU A 162 27.46 20.17 -1.94
CA GLU A 162 28.52 19.17 -2.17
C GLU A 162 27.99 18.07 -3.07
N LYS A 163 28.63 17.89 -4.24
CA LYS A 163 28.21 16.88 -5.20
C LYS A 163 28.69 15.50 -4.77
N PHE A 164 27.75 14.57 -4.67
CA PHE A 164 28.04 13.16 -4.47
C PHE A 164 28.40 12.53 -5.80
N ASN A 165 29.59 11.91 -5.89
CA ASN A 165 30.00 11.12 -7.03
C ASN A 165 30.35 9.72 -6.55
N ILE A 166 29.69 8.70 -7.10
CA ILE A 166 29.99 7.29 -6.80
C ILE A 166 30.79 6.75 -7.98
N PRO A 167 32.02 6.22 -7.76
CA PRO A 167 32.82 5.58 -8.80
C PRO A 167 32.04 4.46 -9.50
N GLU A 168 32.28 4.31 -10.83
CA GLU A 168 31.58 3.27 -11.62
C GLU A 168 31.81 1.86 -11.08
N GLU A 169 33.02 1.57 -10.56
CA GLU A 169 33.39 0.30 -9.95
C GLU A 169 32.46 -0.11 -8.77
N ILE A 170 31.90 0.87 -8.05
CA ILE A 170 30.95 0.63 -6.94
C ILE A 170 29.52 0.46 -7.44
N LYS A 171 29.19 0.97 -8.62
CA LYS A 171 27.84 0.83 -9.20
C LYS A 171 27.57 -0.58 -9.75
N ASP A 172 28.62 -1.39 -9.92
CA ASP A 172 28.54 -2.75 -10.45
C ASP A 172 28.45 -3.84 -9.38
N PHE A 173 28.42 -3.47 -8.10
CA PHE A 173 28.17 -4.32 -6.95
C PHE A 173 26.66 -4.35 -6.67
#